data_0c93cd0486a9df01e690ea904064a0b4
#
_entry.id   0c93cd0486a9df01e690ea904064a0b4
#
_cell.length_a   1.000
_cell.length_b   1.000
_cell.length_c   1.000
_cell.angle_alpha   90.00
_cell.angle_beta   90.00
_cell.angle_gamma   90.00
#
_symmetry.space_group_name_H-M   'P 1'
#
loop_
_entity.id
_entity.type
_entity.pdbx_description
1 polymer ?
#
loop_
_entity_poly.entity_id
_entity_poly.type
_entity_poly.pdbx_seq_one_letter_code
_entity_poly.pdbx_strand_id
1 'polypeptide(L)' 'MTIKLTLTEDEAEILLDALEADMEGYLESAKEARGNNNRADVKTFSEAAERIQALINKIRPLVD' A
#
# COMPACT_ATOMS: atom_id res chain seq x y z
N MET A 1 -1.86 17.48 8.66
CA MET A 1 -1.93 18.37 7.50
C MET A 1 -2.45 17.62 6.30
N THR A 2 -3.39 18.18 5.55
CA THR A 2 -3.91 17.57 4.34
C THR A 2 -3.30 18.22 3.10
N ILE A 3 -3.20 17.44 2.03
CA ILE A 3 -2.65 17.89 0.77
C ILE A 3 -3.71 17.73 -0.31
N LYS A 4 -3.88 18.74 -1.14
CA LYS A 4 -4.78 18.67 -2.29
C LYS A 4 -3.95 18.33 -3.53
N LEU A 5 -4.32 17.26 -4.22
CA LEU A 5 -3.63 16.77 -5.40
C LEU A 5 -4.63 16.54 -6.53
N THR A 6 -4.29 17.04 -7.71
CA THR A 6 -5.13 16.87 -8.91
C THR A 6 -4.42 15.94 -9.87
N LEU A 7 -5.08 14.85 -10.26
CA LEU A 7 -4.53 13.83 -11.15
C LEU A 7 -5.49 13.57 -12.30
N THR A 8 -4.93 13.25 -13.46
CA THR A 8 -5.73 12.68 -14.56
C THR A 8 -6.05 11.23 -14.22
N GLU A 9 -7.00 10.61 -14.95
CA GLU A 9 -7.33 9.20 -14.76
C GLU A 9 -6.10 8.31 -14.97
N ASP A 10 -5.31 8.58 -16.02
CA ASP A 10 -4.08 7.81 -16.29
C ASP A 10 -3.09 7.93 -15.14
N GLU A 11 -2.91 9.14 -14.62
CA GLU A 11 -2.00 9.36 -13.49
C GLU A 11 -2.48 8.64 -12.23
N ALA A 12 -3.77 8.64 -11.98
CA ALA A 12 -4.35 7.94 -10.84
C ALA A 12 -4.17 6.43 -10.98
N GLU A 13 -4.33 5.87 -12.18
CA GLU A 13 -4.10 4.45 -12.44
C GLU A 13 -2.64 4.06 -12.21
N ILE A 14 -1.70 4.89 -12.68
CA ILE A 14 -0.28 4.66 -12.45
C ILE A 14 0.03 4.65 -10.95
N LEU A 15 -0.56 5.60 -10.23
CA LEU A 15 -0.37 5.67 -8.77
C LEU A 15 -0.93 4.43 -8.08
N LEU A 16 -2.13 4.00 -8.46
CA LEU A 16 -2.74 2.79 -7.89
C LEU A 16 -1.88 1.55 -8.15
N ASP A 17 -1.37 1.39 -9.38
CA ASP A 17 -0.51 0.26 -9.72
C ASP A 17 0.77 0.27 -8.88
N ALA A 18 1.37 1.44 -8.70
CA ALA A 18 2.57 1.58 -7.88
C ALA A 18 2.30 1.25 -6.42
N LEU A 19 1.15 1.71 -5.89
CA LEU A 19 0.76 1.42 -4.52
C LEU A 19 0.49 -0.07 -4.31
N GLU A 20 -0.18 -0.71 -5.26
CA GLU A 20 -0.46 -2.15 -5.19
C GLU A 20 0.84 -2.96 -5.21
N ALA A 21 1.79 -2.60 -6.07
CA ALA A 21 3.08 -3.26 -6.15
C ALA A 21 3.86 -3.12 -4.83
N ASP A 22 3.84 -1.92 -4.25
CA ASP A 22 4.53 -1.65 -2.98
C ASP A 22 3.86 -2.42 -1.83
N MET A 23 2.54 -2.46 -1.80
CA MET A 23 1.79 -3.22 -0.81
C MET A 23 2.12 -4.71 -0.88
N GLU A 24 2.16 -5.28 -2.09
CA GLU A 24 2.52 -6.68 -2.30
C GLU A 24 3.91 -6.97 -1.78
N GLY A 25 4.86 -6.04 -1.97
CA GLY A 25 6.21 -6.16 -1.44
C GLY A 25 6.23 -6.27 0.09
N TYR A 26 5.44 -5.42 0.76
CA TYR A 26 5.34 -5.49 2.23
C TYR A 26 4.63 -6.75 2.71
N LEU A 27 3.61 -7.21 2.01
CA LEU A 27 2.93 -8.46 2.36
C LEU A 27 3.87 -9.66 2.23
N GLU A 28 4.69 -9.67 1.18
CA GLU A 28 5.70 -10.72 0.99
C GLU A 28 6.75 -10.68 2.09
N SER A 29 7.22 -9.48 2.46
CA SER A 29 8.18 -9.31 3.55
C SER A 29 7.60 -9.75 4.88
N ALA A 30 6.33 -9.47 5.14
CA ALA A 30 5.65 -9.92 6.35
C ALA A 30 5.57 -11.45 6.40
N LYS A 31 5.31 -12.07 5.26
CA LYS A 31 5.25 -13.53 5.15
C LYS A 31 6.61 -14.16 5.46
N GLU A 32 7.68 -13.58 4.92
CA GLU A 32 9.04 -14.04 5.19
C GLU A 32 9.40 -13.88 6.67
N ALA A 33 9.06 -12.73 7.26
CA ALA A 33 9.32 -12.47 8.67
C ALA A 33 8.57 -13.47 9.56
N ARG A 34 7.35 -13.83 9.19
CA ARG A 34 6.56 -14.83 9.90
C ARG A 34 7.23 -16.20 9.86
N GLY A 35 7.77 -16.58 8.70
CA GLY A 35 8.51 -17.83 8.54
C GLY A 35 9.77 -17.88 9.39
N ASN A 36 10.35 -16.72 9.69
CA ASN A 36 11.56 -16.59 10.51
C ASN A 36 11.26 -16.28 11.98
N ASN A 37 10.00 -16.33 12.41
CA ASN A 37 9.57 -16.01 13.77
C ASN A 37 9.93 -14.59 14.21
N ASN A 38 10.03 -13.67 13.27
CA ASN A 38 10.35 -12.28 13.56
C ASN A 38 9.07 -11.45 13.70
N ARG A 39 8.46 -11.51 14.90
CA ARG A 39 7.17 -10.85 15.17
C ARG A 39 7.20 -9.34 15.00
N ALA A 40 8.32 -8.70 15.37
CA ALA A 40 8.45 -7.25 15.24
C ALA A 40 8.38 -6.84 13.76
N ASP A 41 9.06 -7.57 12.89
CA ASP A 41 9.03 -7.28 11.46
C ASP A 41 7.68 -7.61 10.83
N VAL A 42 7.02 -8.68 11.26
CA VAL A 42 5.66 -9.01 10.80
C VAL A 42 4.74 -7.82 11.07
N LYS A 43 4.80 -7.28 12.28
CA LYS A 43 3.97 -6.13 12.65
C LYS A 43 4.29 -4.91 11.80
N THR A 44 5.58 -4.58 11.66
CA THR A 44 6.03 -3.42 10.89
C THR A 44 5.57 -3.51 9.43
N PHE A 45 5.80 -4.63 8.78
CA PHE A 45 5.43 -4.79 7.37
C PHE A 45 3.92 -4.87 7.17
N SER A 46 3.20 -5.50 8.10
CA SER A 46 1.74 -5.57 8.02
C SER A 46 1.10 -4.19 8.18
N GLU A 47 1.59 -3.39 9.11
CA GLU A 47 1.11 -2.01 9.29
C GLU A 47 1.39 -1.15 8.06
N ALA A 48 2.56 -1.31 7.45
CA ALA A 48 2.88 -0.60 6.22
C ALA A 48 1.91 -0.98 5.10
N ALA A 49 1.62 -2.26 4.94
CA ALA A 49 0.65 -2.73 3.95
C ALA A 49 -0.75 -2.19 4.21
N GLU A 50 -1.18 -2.13 5.46
CA GLU A 50 -2.49 -1.58 5.83
C GLU A 50 -2.62 -0.10 5.50
N ARG A 51 -1.56 0.67 5.72
CA ARG A 51 -1.53 2.10 5.38
C ARG A 51 -1.67 2.31 3.89
N ILE A 52 -0.98 1.49 3.10
CA ILE A 52 -1.07 1.58 1.64
C ILE A 52 -2.46 1.16 1.17
N GLN A 53 -3.03 0.12 1.77
CA GLN A 53 -4.39 -0.33 1.44
C GLN A 53 -5.41 0.77 1.72
N ALA A 54 -5.27 1.48 2.84
CA ALA A 54 -6.16 2.59 3.16
C ALA A 54 -6.08 3.70 2.11
N LEU A 55 -4.87 3.99 1.63
CA LEU A 55 -4.69 4.99 0.58
C LEU A 55 -5.29 4.52 -0.75
N ILE A 56 -5.10 3.27 -1.11
CA ILE A 56 -5.72 2.68 -2.31
C ILE A 56 -7.24 2.83 -2.23
N ASN A 57 -7.82 2.55 -1.07
CA ASN A 57 -9.26 2.64 -0.86
C ASN A 57 -9.81 4.07 -1.02
N LYS A 58 -8.96 5.09 -0.80
CA LYS A 58 -9.33 6.48 -1.03
C LYS A 58 -9.27 6.86 -2.50
N ILE A 59 -8.33 6.31 -3.24
CA ILE A 59 -8.06 6.71 -4.63
C ILE A 59 -8.94 5.92 -5.62
N ARG A 60 -9.12 4.63 -5.39
CA ARG A 60 -9.82 3.75 -6.32
C ARG A 60 -11.22 4.25 -6.72
N PRO A 61 -12.08 4.72 -5.79
CA PRO A 61 -13.40 5.21 -6.18
C PRO A 61 -13.37 6.44 -7.08
N LEU A 62 -12.26 7.17 -7.11
CA LEU A 62 -12.14 8.38 -7.89
C LEU A 62 -11.77 8.12 -9.35
N VAL A 63 -11.35 6.88 -9.67
CA VAL A 63 -10.87 6.51 -11.01
C VAL A 63 -11.96 5.89 -11.87
N ASP A 64 -13.02 5.41 -11.28
CA ASP A 64 -14.13 4.75 -12.01
C ASP A 64 -15.02 5.73 -12.75
#